data_c2af6e058ae387c49bf9b1fdc76ae325
#
_entry.id   c2af6e058ae387c49bf9b1fdc76ae325
#
_cell.length_a   1.000
_cell.length_b   1.000
_cell.length_c   1.000
_cell.angle_alpha   90.00
_cell.angle_beta   90.00
_cell.angle_gamma   90.00
#
_symmetry.space_group_name_H-M   'P 1'
#
loop_
_entity.id
_entity.type
_entity.pdbx_description
1 polymer ?
#
loop_
_entity_poly.entity_id
_entity_poly.type
_entity_poly.pdbx_seq_one_letter_code
_entity_poly.pdbx_strand_id
1 'polypeptide(L)'
;MNFNLFGNSHSDIDEIPSGGIGIKLMGKIADELSYTRTSDGRNCLLIVKYFQPVPPQPSTQARFLNLLNSFNWLQEQLTPQSDRISNQPLQKIGLQVNSDIRAVTQVLEWVEELENLPIPEGVLHQCKLAVVEGFTNAVRHAHKTLPSETLIDLAIAVFADRLEIEIWDLGQPFDLKAKLKEELPEKNLFSWNELGFTFY
;
A
#
# COMPACT_ATOMS: atom_id res chain seq x y z
N MET A 1 -36.24 -12.04 -47.69
CA MET A 1 -35.17 -11.11 -47.32
C MET A 1 -35.01 -11.16 -45.80
N ASN A 2 -34.07 -11.94 -45.31
CA ASN A 2 -33.78 -12.07 -43.90
C ASN A 2 -32.50 -11.30 -43.62
N PHE A 3 -32.61 -10.21 -42.87
CA PHE A 3 -31.46 -9.50 -42.34
C PHE A 3 -31.05 -10.14 -41.01
N ASN A 4 -29.91 -10.79 -41.02
CA ASN A 4 -29.25 -11.29 -39.82
C ASN A 4 -28.29 -10.19 -39.32
N LEU A 5 -28.69 -9.42 -38.29
CA LEU A 5 -27.91 -8.38 -37.63
C LEU A 5 -27.60 -8.81 -36.20
N PHE A 6 -26.72 -9.78 -36.01
CA PHE A 6 -25.98 -9.99 -34.78
C PHE A 6 -24.55 -10.36 -35.13
N GLY A 7 -23.76 -9.32 -35.38
CA GLY A 7 -22.34 -9.43 -35.37
C GLY A 7 -21.90 -9.63 -33.91
N ASN A 8 -21.35 -10.79 -33.57
CA ASN A 8 -20.62 -11.05 -32.35
C ASN A 8 -19.36 -10.18 -32.35
N SER A 9 -19.41 -9.04 -31.73
CA SER A 9 -18.21 -8.36 -31.23
C SER A 9 -17.87 -8.97 -29.89
N HIS A 10 -17.14 -10.08 -29.87
CA HIS A 10 -16.28 -10.39 -28.75
C HIS A 10 -15.22 -9.28 -28.71
N SER A 11 -15.46 -8.28 -27.90
CA SER A 11 -14.45 -7.28 -27.54
C SER A 11 -13.37 -8.00 -26.73
N ASP A 12 -12.18 -8.05 -27.34
CA ASP A 12 -10.93 -8.49 -26.69
C ASP A 12 -10.66 -7.65 -25.45
N ILE A 13 -11.21 -8.09 -24.31
CA ILE A 13 -10.88 -7.54 -22.97
C ILE A 13 -9.60 -8.18 -22.42
N ASP A 14 -9.03 -9.15 -23.14
CA ASP A 14 -7.96 -10.03 -22.64
C ASP A 14 -6.53 -9.56 -22.90
N GLU A 15 -6.30 -8.36 -23.44
CA GLU A 15 -4.93 -7.86 -23.68
C GLU A 15 -4.62 -6.50 -23.05
N ILE A 16 -4.96 -6.34 -21.77
CA ILE A 16 -4.23 -5.34 -20.98
C ILE A 16 -2.96 -6.03 -20.50
N PRO A 17 -1.75 -5.57 -20.89
CA PRO A 17 -0.52 -6.12 -20.38
C PRO A 17 -0.51 -5.88 -18.85
N SER A 18 -0.86 -6.91 -18.09
CA SER A 18 -1.06 -6.82 -16.64
C SER A 18 0.26 -6.80 -15.85
N GLY A 19 1.38 -6.60 -16.52
CA GLY A 19 2.69 -6.65 -15.88
C GLY A 19 3.39 -5.29 -15.86
N GLY A 20 3.59 -4.73 -14.66
CA GLY A 20 4.45 -3.58 -14.44
C GLY A 20 3.77 -2.30 -13.94
N ILE A 21 2.47 -2.11 -14.15
CA ILE A 21 1.76 -0.90 -13.71
C ILE A 21 1.72 -0.81 -12.18
N GLY A 22 1.39 -1.90 -11.49
CA GLY A 22 1.30 -1.94 -10.02
C GLY A 22 2.62 -1.63 -9.32
N ILE A 23 3.74 -2.18 -9.80
CA ILE A 23 5.07 -1.88 -9.25
C ILE A 23 5.43 -0.40 -9.42
N LYS A 24 5.11 0.19 -10.57
CA LYS A 24 5.36 1.61 -10.83
C LYS A 24 4.47 2.52 -10.00
N LEU A 25 3.21 2.12 -9.81
CA LEU A 25 2.29 2.83 -8.93
C LEU A 25 2.81 2.82 -7.49
N MET A 26 3.22 1.65 -6.97
CA MET A 26 3.85 1.55 -5.66
C MET A 26 5.11 2.40 -5.57
N GLY A 27 5.96 2.41 -6.60
CA GLY A 27 7.16 3.25 -6.66
C GLY A 27 6.88 4.76 -6.68
N LYS A 28 5.68 5.20 -7.09
CA LYS A 28 5.24 6.61 -7.01
C LYS A 28 4.62 6.96 -5.66
N ILE A 29 3.94 6.01 -5.04
CA ILE A 29 3.29 6.19 -3.73
C ILE A 29 4.32 6.16 -2.61
N ALA A 30 5.25 5.20 -2.67
CA ALA A 30 6.24 4.96 -1.64
C ALA A 30 7.31 6.06 -1.62
N ASP A 31 7.75 6.41 -0.43
CA ASP A 31 8.97 7.22 -0.24
C ASP A 31 10.20 6.30 -0.26
N GLU A 32 10.05 5.06 0.23
CA GLU A 32 11.05 4.00 0.07
C GLU A 32 10.38 2.71 -0.40
N LEU A 33 11.01 2.05 -1.36
CA LEU A 33 10.57 0.76 -1.89
C LEU A 33 11.76 -0.17 -2.01
N SER A 34 11.70 -1.32 -1.37
CA SER A 34 12.76 -2.32 -1.44
C SER A 34 12.20 -3.73 -1.61
N TYR A 35 13.02 -4.58 -2.21
CA TYR A 35 12.68 -5.98 -2.43
C TYR A 35 13.89 -6.85 -2.07
N THR A 36 13.69 -7.78 -1.17
CA THR A 36 14.73 -8.65 -0.65
C THR A 36 14.30 -10.10 -0.70
N ARG A 37 15.28 -11.00 -0.86
CA ARG A 37 15.07 -12.44 -0.73
C ARG A 37 15.81 -12.94 0.51
N THR A 38 15.11 -13.66 1.35
CA THR A 38 15.66 -14.27 2.56
C THR A 38 16.34 -15.61 2.25
N SER A 39 17.17 -16.09 3.18
CA SER A 39 17.88 -17.36 3.03
C SER A 39 16.97 -18.59 3.01
N ASP A 40 15.76 -18.48 3.57
CA ASP A 40 14.72 -19.52 3.53
C ASP A 40 13.90 -19.49 2.23
N GLY A 41 14.27 -18.63 1.28
CA GLY A 41 13.68 -18.58 -0.07
C GLY A 41 12.42 -17.74 -0.18
N ARG A 42 12.00 -17.01 0.86
CA ARG A 42 10.89 -16.05 0.79
C ARG A 42 11.34 -14.71 0.24
N ASN A 43 10.48 -14.04 -0.46
CA ASN A 43 10.69 -12.66 -0.90
C ASN A 43 9.90 -11.71 0.00
N CYS A 44 10.44 -10.52 0.24
CA CYS A 44 9.77 -9.44 0.95
C CYS A 44 9.80 -8.18 0.09
N LEU A 45 8.63 -7.67 -0.24
CA LEU A 45 8.43 -6.32 -0.76
C LEU A 45 8.12 -5.41 0.44
N LEU A 46 9.03 -4.46 0.72
CA LEU A 46 8.85 -3.46 1.76
C LEU A 46 8.53 -2.11 1.11
N ILE A 47 7.46 -1.49 1.57
CA ILE A 47 6.98 -0.17 1.14
C ILE A 47 6.95 0.72 2.38
N VAL A 48 7.63 1.87 2.33
CA VAL A 48 7.63 2.86 3.41
C VAL A 48 6.99 4.15 2.90
N LYS A 49 6.05 4.68 3.69
CA LYS A 49 5.40 5.96 3.43
C LYS A 49 5.52 6.87 4.64
N TYR A 50 6.23 7.99 4.51
CA TYR A 50 6.33 9.01 5.53
C TYR A 50 5.12 9.94 5.51
N PHE A 51 4.72 10.43 6.69
CA PHE A 51 3.64 11.41 6.82
C PHE A 51 3.82 12.25 8.09
N GLN A 52 3.12 13.37 8.14
CA GLN A 52 2.98 14.15 9.35
C GLN A 52 1.70 13.72 10.07
N PRO A 53 1.79 13.36 11.37
CA PRO A 53 0.60 12.96 12.12
C PRO A 53 -0.48 14.02 12.07
N VAL A 54 -1.73 13.62 11.88
CA VAL A 54 -2.87 14.53 12.03
C VAL A 54 -3.02 14.81 13.52
N PRO A 55 -2.93 16.08 13.96
CA PRO A 55 -3.19 16.41 15.35
C PRO A 55 -4.58 15.92 15.73
N PRO A 56 -4.74 15.27 16.89
CA PRO A 56 -6.07 14.85 17.34
C PRO A 56 -6.98 16.06 17.38
N GLN A 57 -8.13 15.98 16.70
CA GLN A 57 -9.16 17.03 16.76
C GLN A 57 -9.62 17.13 18.23
N PRO A 58 -9.40 18.26 18.92
CA PRO A 58 -9.75 18.36 20.31
C PRO A 58 -11.26 18.31 20.45
N SER A 59 -11.79 17.25 21.06
CA SER A 59 -13.16 17.24 21.58
C SER A 59 -13.32 18.43 22.53
N THR A 60 -14.51 18.97 22.63
CA THR A 60 -14.78 20.21 23.42
C THR A 60 -14.29 20.11 24.89
N GLN A 61 -14.24 18.89 25.45
CA GLN A 61 -13.69 18.63 26.78
C GLN A 61 -12.14 18.60 26.80
N ALA A 62 -11.48 18.14 25.71
CA ALA A 62 -10.03 18.16 25.58
C ALA A 62 -9.49 19.60 25.41
N ARG A 63 -10.27 20.55 24.90
CA ARG A 63 -9.86 21.96 24.83
C ARG A 63 -9.58 22.58 26.19
N PHE A 64 -10.34 22.20 27.21
CA PHE A 64 -10.14 22.73 28.58
C PHE A 64 -8.93 22.12 29.27
N LEU A 65 -8.68 20.81 29.07
CA LEU A 65 -7.51 20.11 29.60
C LEU A 65 -6.21 20.52 28.89
N ASN A 66 -6.26 20.81 27.58
CA ASN A 66 -5.11 21.29 26.81
C ASN A 66 -4.66 22.70 27.22
N LEU A 67 -5.58 23.56 27.73
CA LEU A 67 -5.19 24.85 28.31
C LEU A 67 -4.36 24.71 29.58
N LEU A 68 -4.62 23.69 30.40
CA LEU A 68 -3.85 23.41 31.59
C LEU A 68 -2.51 22.70 31.30
N ASN A 69 -2.46 21.90 30.21
CA ASN A 69 -1.24 21.23 29.77
C ASN A 69 -0.36 22.09 28.85
N SER A 70 -0.82 23.22 28.37
CA SER A 70 -0.05 24.11 27.50
C SER A 70 1.18 24.70 28.20
N PHE A 71 1.18 24.80 29.54
CA PHE A 71 2.36 25.19 30.30
C PHE A 71 3.41 24.09 30.37
N ASN A 72 3.03 22.82 30.45
CA ASN A 72 3.98 21.69 30.45
C ASN A 72 4.57 21.47 29.04
N TRP A 73 3.79 21.67 27.98
CA TRP A 73 4.24 21.59 26.59
C TRP A 73 5.34 22.62 26.25
N LEU A 74 5.23 23.85 26.80
CA LEU A 74 6.27 24.88 26.63
C LEU A 74 7.59 24.49 27.31
N GLN A 75 7.52 23.72 28.38
CA GLN A 75 8.71 23.30 29.13
C GLN A 75 9.41 22.12 28.46
N GLU A 76 8.66 21.25 27.76
CA GLU A 76 9.22 20.16 26.95
C GLU A 76 9.89 20.64 25.65
N GLN A 77 9.45 21.75 25.06
CA GLN A 77 10.10 22.33 23.86
C GLN A 77 11.45 23.01 24.15
N LEU A 78 11.76 23.30 25.41
CA LEU A 78 13.04 23.92 25.80
C LEU A 78 14.15 22.89 26.07
N THR A 79 13.83 21.60 26.12
CA THR A 79 14.85 20.53 26.12
C THR A 79 15.13 20.12 24.69
N PRO A 80 16.39 20.13 24.21
CA PRO A 80 16.72 19.60 22.91
C PRO A 80 16.43 18.11 22.95
N GLN A 81 15.27 17.70 22.41
CA GLN A 81 14.97 16.30 22.12
C GLN A 81 15.86 15.89 20.96
N SER A 82 17.06 15.42 21.30
CA SER A 82 17.86 14.63 20.38
C SER A 82 17.07 13.40 19.97
N ASP A 83 16.77 13.32 18.68
CA ASP A 83 16.65 12.13 17.83
C ASP A 83 16.26 10.79 18.48
N ARG A 84 15.26 10.78 19.35
CA ARG A 84 14.50 9.57 19.63
C ARG A 84 13.22 9.57 18.79
N ILE A 85 13.37 9.49 17.47
CA ILE A 85 12.32 8.91 16.63
C ILE A 85 12.06 7.55 17.28
N SER A 86 10.89 7.41 17.90
CA SER A 86 10.51 6.17 18.57
C SER A 86 10.45 5.09 17.49
N ASN A 87 11.44 4.23 17.45
CA ASN A 87 11.53 3.13 16.48
C ASN A 87 10.60 1.97 16.89
N GLN A 88 9.65 2.26 17.79
CA GLN A 88 8.60 1.33 18.19
C GLN A 88 7.31 1.69 17.44
N PRO A 89 6.68 0.74 16.76
CA PRO A 89 5.41 0.97 16.10
C PRO A 89 4.31 1.25 17.13
N LEU A 90 3.44 2.22 16.84
CA LEU A 90 2.22 2.50 17.60
C LEU A 90 1.25 1.33 17.50
N GLN A 91 1.20 0.71 16.33
CA GLN A 91 0.41 -0.49 16.06
C GLN A 91 1.10 -1.34 14.99
N LYS A 92 0.96 -2.66 15.12
CA LYS A 92 1.34 -3.62 14.08
C LYS A 92 0.19 -4.57 13.87
N ILE A 93 -0.24 -4.71 12.62
CA ILE A 93 -1.26 -5.69 12.19
C ILE A 93 -0.63 -6.65 11.19
N GLY A 94 -1.12 -7.87 11.16
CA GLY A 94 -0.66 -8.91 10.24
C GLY A 94 -1.83 -9.74 9.73
N LEU A 95 -1.73 -10.18 8.49
CA LEU A 95 -2.71 -11.04 7.84
C LEU A 95 -2.00 -12.10 7.00
N GLN A 96 -2.47 -13.33 7.10
CA GLN A 96 -2.05 -14.43 6.24
C GLN A 96 -3.22 -14.85 5.36
N VAL A 97 -3.05 -14.88 4.05
CA VAL A 97 -4.09 -15.21 3.09
C VAL A 97 -3.59 -16.18 2.04
N ASN A 98 -4.52 -16.93 1.46
CA ASN A 98 -4.24 -17.79 0.32
C ASN A 98 -3.90 -16.96 -0.93
N SER A 99 -3.11 -17.54 -1.83
CA SER A 99 -2.78 -16.96 -3.14
C SER A 99 -3.98 -17.04 -4.11
N ASP A 100 -5.09 -16.42 -3.71
CA ASP A 100 -6.33 -16.35 -4.46
C ASP A 100 -6.76 -14.88 -4.60
N ILE A 101 -6.99 -14.42 -5.83
CA ILE A 101 -7.40 -13.04 -6.09
C ILE A 101 -8.70 -12.66 -5.37
N ARG A 102 -9.56 -13.61 -5.05
CA ARG A 102 -10.80 -13.40 -4.31
C ARG A 102 -10.56 -12.96 -2.85
N ALA A 103 -9.37 -13.24 -2.30
CA ALA A 103 -8.98 -12.80 -0.97
C ALA A 103 -8.75 -11.28 -0.88
N VAL A 104 -8.78 -10.54 -2.00
CA VAL A 104 -8.60 -9.07 -2.01
C VAL A 104 -9.61 -8.37 -1.11
N THR A 105 -10.85 -8.87 -0.98
CA THR A 105 -11.86 -8.31 -0.08
C THR A 105 -11.40 -8.42 1.38
N GLN A 106 -10.91 -9.58 1.78
CA GLN A 106 -10.36 -9.81 3.13
C GLN A 106 -9.15 -8.90 3.40
N VAL A 107 -8.30 -8.70 2.40
CA VAL A 107 -7.14 -7.80 2.50
C VAL A 107 -7.59 -6.35 2.73
N LEU A 108 -8.62 -5.88 2.01
CA LEU A 108 -9.17 -4.53 2.19
C LEU A 108 -9.80 -4.35 3.58
N GLU A 109 -10.64 -5.28 4.03
CA GLU A 109 -11.27 -5.26 5.37
C GLU A 109 -10.20 -5.22 6.47
N TRP A 110 -9.11 -5.97 6.30
CA TRP A 110 -8.01 -5.96 7.26
C TRP A 110 -7.30 -4.59 7.33
N VAL A 111 -7.08 -3.89 6.20
CA VAL A 111 -6.46 -2.55 6.21
C VAL A 111 -7.38 -1.52 6.87
N GLU A 112 -8.70 -1.71 6.88
CA GLU A 112 -9.67 -0.83 7.54
C GLU A 112 -9.48 -0.76 9.06
N GLU A 113 -8.82 -1.75 9.67
CA GLU A 113 -8.44 -1.70 11.10
C GLU A 113 -7.58 -0.46 11.45
N LEU A 114 -6.92 0.14 10.44
CA LEU A 114 -6.08 1.33 10.61
C LEU A 114 -6.86 2.65 10.60
N GLU A 115 -8.16 2.67 10.28
CA GLU A 115 -8.96 3.89 10.09
C GLU A 115 -9.09 4.74 11.37
N ASN A 116 -8.94 4.12 12.53
CA ASN A 116 -9.02 4.81 13.82
C ASN A 116 -7.67 5.39 14.29
N LEU A 117 -6.60 5.21 13.51
CA LEU A 117 -5.28 5.73 13.85
C LEU A 117 -5.10 7.16 13.30
N PRO A 118 -4.20 7.95 13.89
CA PRO A 118 -3.93 9.33 13.46
C PRO A 118 -3.12 9.39 12.15
N ILE A 119 -3.57 8.68 11.14
CA ILE A 119 -2.99 8.61 9.81
C ILE A 119 -3.76 9.58 8.91
N PRO A 120 -3.11 10.45 8.12
CA PRO A 120 -3.80 11.26 7.13
C PRO A 120 -4.60 10.40 6.15
N GLU A 121 -5.83 10.81 5.83
CA GLU A 121 -6.73 10.04 4.96
C GLU A 121 -6.09 9.70 3.60
N GLY A 122 -5.38 10.66 2.99
CA GLY A 122 -4.66 10.44 1.73
C GLY A 122 -3.56 9.37 1.84
N VAL A 123 -2.88 9.29 3.00
CA VAL A 123 -1.86 8.25 3.26
C VAL A 123 -2.53 6.89 3.45
N LEU A 124 -3.66 6.83 4.14
CA LEU A 124 -4.42 5.59 4.32
C LEU A 124 -4.94 5.06 2.97
N HIS A 125 -5.44 5.93 2.08
CA HIS A 125 -5.84 5.54 0.73
C HIS A 125 -4.65 5.00 -0.09
N GLN A 126 -3.49 5.66 -0.02
CA GLN A 126 -2.27 5.19 -0.65
C GLN A 126 -1.81 3.83 -0.09
N CYS A 127 -1.93 3.63 1.23
CA CYS A 127 -1.66 2.35 1.89
C CYS A 127 -2.59 1.24 1.36
N LYS A 128 -3.91 1.47 1.34
CA LYS A 128 -4.88 0.51 0.78
C LYS A 128 -4.52 0.11 -0.66
N LEU A 129 -4.20 1.10 -1.49
CA LEU A 129 -3.82 0.86 -2.88
C LEU A 129 -2.52 0.06 -2.99
N ALA A 130 -1.48 0.43 -2.23
CA ALA A 130 -0.19 -0.27 -2.25
C ALA A 130 -0.31 -1.73 -1.78
N VAL A 131 -1.12 -1.99 -0.74
CA VAL A 131 -1.37 -3.36 -0.24
C VAL A 131 -2.09 -4.20 -1.29
N VAL A 132 -3.14 -3.67 -1.92
CA VAL A 132 -3.91 -4.38 -2.95
C VAL A 132 -3.02 -4.69 -4.17
N GLU A 133 -2.25 -3.71 -4.63
CA GLU A 133 -1.34 -3.91 -5.77
C GLU A 133 -0.23 -4.91 -5.43
N GLY A 134 0.35 -4.83 -4.24
CA GLY A 134 1.39 -5.77 -3.81
C GLY A 134 0.84 -7.19 -3.66
N PHE A 135 -0.34 -7.36 -3.04
CA PHE A 135 -1.03 -8.65 -2.93
C PHE A 135 -1.37 -9.22 -4.31
N THR A 136 -1.98 -8.43 -5.19
CA THR A 136 -2.36 -8.91 -6.53
C THR A 136 -1.14 -9.24 -7.39
N ASN A 137 -0.03 -8.53 -7.22
CA ASN A 137 1.24 -8.87 -7.86
C ASN A 137 1.80 -10.22 -7.34
N ALA A 138 1.74 -10.46 -6.04
CA ALA A 138 2.14 -11.75 -5.47
C ALA A 138 1.29 -12.89 -6.06
N VAL A 139 -0.04 -12.75 -6.10
CA VAL A 139 -0.94 -13.76 -6.67
C VAL A 139 -0.69 -14.00 -8.17
N ARG A 140 -0.66 -12.92 -8.97
CA ARG A 140 -0.66 -13.02 -10.43
C ARG A 140 0.71 -13.33 -11.02
N HIS A 141 1.77 -12.90 -10.37
CA HIS A 141 3.14 -12.97 -10.91
C HIS A 141 4.03 -13.90 -10.08
N ALA A 142 4.14 -13.66 -8.78
CA ALA A 142 5.03 -14.44 -7.92
C ALA A 142 4.54 -15.89 -7.78
N HIS A 143 3.26 -16.09 -7.51
CA HIS A 143 2.65 -17.40 -7.28
C HIS A 143 1.97 -18.01 -8.51
N LYS A 144 2.20 -17.46 -9.71
CA LYS A 144 1.55 -17.93 -10.95
C LYS A 144 1.62 -19.45 -11.18
N THR A 145 2.68 -20.09 -10.73
CA THR A 145 2.93 -21.55 -10.87
C THR A 145 2.78 -22.32 -9.57
N LEU A 146 2.39 -21.64 -8.48
CA LEU A 146 2.21 -22.25 -7.18
C LEU A 146 0.72 -22.58 -6.94
N PRO A 147 0.42 -23.53 -6.03
CA PRO A 147 -0.95 -23.82 -5.63
C PRO A 147 -1.65 -22.60 -5.03
N SER A 148 -2.97 -22.50 -5.21
CA SER A 148 -3.78 -21.40 -4.65
C SER A 148 -3.77 -21.36 -3.12
N GLU A 149 -3.47 -22.48 -2.48
CA GLU A 149 -3.34 -22.63 -1.02
C GLU A 149 -2.00 -22.08 -0.49
N THR A 150 -1.08 -21.70 -1.38
CA THR A 150 0.19 -21.07 -0.98
C THR A 150 -0.10 -19.76 -0.28
N LEU A 151 0.50 -19.57 0.88
CA LEU A 151 0.22 -18.42 1.72
C LEU A 151 1.04 -17.19 1.30
N ILE A 152 0.41 -16.05 1.41
CA ILE A 152 1.01 -14.72 1.33
C ILE A 152 0.85 -14.09 2.70
N ASP A 153 1.97 -13.64 3.30
CA ASP A 153 1.95 -12.93 4.58
C ASP A 153 2.00 -11.43 4.32
N LEU A 154 1.09 -10.69 4.96
CA LEU A 154 0.99 -9.25 4.91
C LEU A 154 1.21 -8.69 6.31
N ALA A 155 1.97 -7.61 6.43
CA ALA A 155 2.12 -6.90 7.69
C ALA A 155 2.14 -5.39 7.46
N ILE A 156 1.54 -4.63 8.37
CA ILE A 156 1.64 -3.18 8.40
C ILE A 156 2.06 -2.76 9.80
N ALA A 157 3.13 -1.97 9.87
CA ALA A 157 3.56 -1.31 11.09
C ALA A 157 3.33 0.20 10.95
N VAL A 158 2.59 0.77 11.90
CA VAL A 158 2.29 2.20 11.98
C VAL A 158 3.18 2.83 13.03
N PHE A 159 3.99 3.79 12.63
CA PHE A 159 4.82 4.61 13.50
C PHE A 159 4.23 6.02 13.63
N ALA A 160 4.85 6.85 14.43
CA ALA A 160 4.39 8.23 14.62
C ALA A 160 4.49 9.08 13.35
N ASP A 161 5.39 8.73 12.44
CA ASP A 161 5.78 9.51 11.26
C ASP A 161 5.77 8.73 9.95
N ARG A 162 5.45 7.43 9.99
CA ARG A 162 5.46 6.57 8.80
C ARG A 162 4.62 5.31 8.93
N LEU A 163 4.31 4.73 7.78
CA LEU A 163 3.80 3.37 7.60
C LEU A 163 4.88 2.52 6.96
N GLU A 164 5.02 1.29 7.43
CA GLU A 164 5.83 0.24 6.81
C GLU A 164 4.91 -0.92 6.45
N ILE A 165 4.89 -1.29 5.17
CA ILE A 165 4.07 -2.38 4.64
C ILE A 165 5.02 -3.46 4.15
N GLU A 166 4.87 -4.67 4.64
CA GLU A 166 5.61 -5.85 4.22
C GLU A 166 4.68 -6.84 3.53
N ILE A 167 5.07 -7.31 2.34
CA ILE A 167 4.37 -8.33 1.59
C ILE A 167 5.35 -9.46 1.31
N TRP A 168 5.07 -10.63 1.88
CA TRP A 168 5.94 -11.79 1.81
C TRP A 168 5.34 -12.85 0.89
N ASP A 169 6.12 -13.32 -0.07
CA ASP A 169 5.75 -14.35 -1.03
C ASP A 169 6.84 -15.42 -1.20
N LEU A 170 6.48 -16.54 -1.85
CA LEU A 170 7.36 -17.68 -2.16
C LEU A 170 7.71 -17.77 -3.65
N GLY A 171 7.42 -16.74 -4.44
CA GLY A 171 7.59 -16.76 -5.87
C GLY A 171 9.06 -16.70 -6.33
N GLN A 172 9.22 -16.68 -7.64
CA GLN A 172 10.54 -16.41 -8.22
C GLN A 172 10.90 -14.95 -7.99
N PRO A 173 12.15 -14.65 -7.60
CA PRO A 173 12.58 -13.28 -7.42
C PRO A 173 12.61 -12.52 -8.74
N PHE A 174 12.39 -11.20 -8.69
CA PHE A 174 12.48 -10.31 -9.83
C PHE A 174 13.38 -9.11 -9.55
N ASP A 175 13.85 -8.46 -10.60
CA ASP A 175 14.62 -7.22 -10.46
C ASP A 175 13.67 -6.02 -10.35
N LEU A 176 13.46 -5.55 -9.11
CA LEU A 176 12.61 -4.39 -8.82
C LEU A 176 13.10 -3.13 -9.57
N LYS A 177 14.43 -2.91 -9.63
CA LYS A 177 14.99 -1.70 -10.28
C LYS A 177 14.77 -1.72 -11.79
N ALA A 178 14.90 -2.88 -12.42
CA ALA A 178 14.59 -3.05 -13.83
C ALA A 178 13.11 -2.78 -14.08
N LYS A 179 12.21 -3.35 -13.25
CA LYS A 179 10.75 -3.15 -13.37
C LYS A 179 10.32 -1.69 -13.21
N LEU A 180 10.94 -0.95 -12.31
CA LEU A 180 10.65 0.48 -12.13
C LEU A 180 11.09 1.34 -13.33
N LYS A 181 12.12 0.90 -14.07
CA LYS A 181 12.65 1.60 -15.27
C LYS A 181 11.91 1.27 -16.56
N GLU A 182 11.16 0.17 -16.62
CA GLU A 182 10.37 -0.18 -17.81
C GLU A 182 9.43 0.98 -18.18
N GLU A 183 9.38 1.40 -19.45
CA GLU A 183 8.44 2.42 -19.92
C GLU A 183 7.02 1.87 -19.92
N LEU A 184 6.06 2.68 -19.45
CA LEU A 184 4.63 2.31 -19.57
C LEU A 184 4.22 2.44 -21.05
N PRO A 185 3.47 1.49 -21.62
CA PRO A 185 2.87 1.66 -22.93
C PRO A 185 2.03 2.94 -22.94
N GLU A 186 2.22 3.79 -23.97
CA GLU A 186 1.54 5.10 -24.08
C GLU A 186 0.01 5.03 -23.91
N LYS A 187 -0.61 3.92 -24.30
CA LYS A 187 -2.06 3.70 -24.16
C LYS A 187 -2.59 3.74 -22.71
N ASN A 188 -1.73 3.54 -21.72
CA ASN A 188 -2.16 3.49 -20.30
C ASN A 188 -2.04 4.83 -19.58
N LEU A 189 -1.41 5.83 -20.18
CA LEU A 189 -1.26 7.17 -19.59
C LEU A 189 -2.57 7.99 -19.58
N PHE A 190 -3.48 7.73 -20.51
CA PHE A 190 -4.73 8.49 -20.64
C PHE A 190 -5.80 8.10 -19.62
N SER A 191 -5.79 6.88 -19.08
CA SER A 191 -6.81 6.42 -18.12
C SER A 191 -6.64 6.98 -16.69
N TRP A 192 -5.45 7.46 -16.34
CA TRP A 192 -5.14 7.94 -14.99
C TRP A 192 -5.71 9.34 -14.72
N ASN A 193 -5.79 10.20 -15.75
CA ASN A 193 -6.40 11.52 -15.64
C ASN A 193 -7.93 11.45 -15.44
N GLU A 194 -8.57 10.39 -15.92
CA GLU A 194 -10.01 10.16 -15.77
C GLU A 194 -10.37 9.66 -14.36
N LEU A 195 -9.42 9.06 -13.64
CA LEU A 195 -9.61 8.58 -12.26
C LEU A 195 -9.39 9.67 -11.20
N GLY A 196 -9.17 10.93 -11.59
CA GLY A 196 -9.11 12.08 -10.69
C GLY A 196 -7.79 12.18 -9.88
N PHE A 197 -6.76 11.44 -10.25
CA PHE A 197 -5.42 11.58 -9.65
C PHE A 197 -4.69 12.74 -10.31
N THR A 198 -4.87 13.95 -9.78
CA THR A 198 -4.05 15.11 -10.14
C THR A 198 -2.75 15.03 -9.35
N PHE A 199 -1.65 14.80 -10.04
CA PHE A 199 -0.31 14.81 -9.46
C PHE A 199 0.22 16.26 -9.48
N TYR A 200 0.49 16.82 -8.30
CA TYR A 200 1.28 18.03 -8.13
C TYR A 200 2.71 17.65 -7.76
#